data_495cfb9fa47d21506d9d98b039a97de5
#
_entry.id   495cfb9fa47d21506d9d98b039a97de5
#
_cell.length_a   1.000
_cell.length_b   1.000
_cell.length_c   1.000
_cell.angle_alpha   90.00
_cell.angle_beta   90.00
_cell.angle_gamma   90.00
#
_symmetry.space_group_name_H-M   'P 1'
#
loop_
_entity.id
_entity.type
_entity.pdbx_description
1 polymer ?
#
loop_
_entity_poly.entity_id
_entity_poly.type
_entity_poly.pdbx_seq_one_letter_code
_entity_poly.pdbx_strand_id
1 'polypeptide(L)'
;IFKMLKKAFNDQNPVVYVKIPGSDTSKLDDAFFIDGEVYKGDFSEGTYIFLISNNSNKVFKINDQLNLAKVKFFNDNELKVSLSTDDWPFFYMPVKVWPKSYVVILIIIFICSFLFIKKTSSLNRKNFSITCFFLGAGFMLIETKGITEMALIYGSTWFVITIVIGFILLMAFLANLLIIRNGQIKSSIIYFFLISSLLFGYYFTFVDFSSFSSIVLKIIVPVILTIPIFFSGLAFSKELSMENYVGVALSSNILGAIFGGLIEYNSMYFGFKSLYLLGIIMYLIGYIFSKENKIKLF
;
A
#
# COMPACT_ATOMS: atom_id res chain seq x y z
N ILE A 1 -16.71 -7.61 -6.68
CA ILE A 1 -16.58 -8.36 -7.96
C ILE A 1 -17.67 -7.88 -8.95
N PHE A 2 -18.99 -7.97 -8.66
CA PHE A 2 -20.05 -7.59 -9.59
C PHE A 2 -19.86 -6.20 -10.22
N LYS A 3 -19.69 -5.15 -9.38
CA LYS A 3 -19.46 -3.78 -9.85
C LYS A 3 -18.15 -3.61 -10.64
N MET A 4 -17.12 -4.37 -10.30
CA MET A 4 -15.84 -4.35 -11.03
C MET A 4 -16.00 -4.93 -12.43
N LEU A 5 -16.64 -6.10 -12.54
CA LEU A 5 -16.94 -6.73 -13.81
C LEU A 5 -17.85 -5.85 -14.67
N LYS A 6 -18.92 -5.30 -14.09
CA LYS A 6 -19.81 -4.37 -14.78
C LYS A 6 -19.05 -3.20 -15.40
N LYS A 7 -18.17 -2.55 -14.62
CA LYS A 7 -17.35 -1.44 -15.10
C LYS A 7 -16.33 -1.86 -16.17
N ALA A 8 -15.70 -3.03 -16.02
CA ALA A 8 -14.71 -3.53 -16.97
C ALA A 8 -15.32 -3.92 -18.33
N PHE A 9 -16.63 -4.24 -18.36
CA PHE A 9 -17.34 -4.68 -19.55
C PHE A 9 -18.42 -3.68 -20.00
N ASN A 10 -18.08 -2.39 -20.02
CA ASN A 10 -18.94 -1.31 -20.54
C ASN A 10 -20.34 -1.29 -19.92
N ASP A 11 -20.41 -1.40 -18.59
CA ASP A 11 -21.63 -1.40 -17.79
C ASP A 11 -22.62 -2.54 -18.08
N GLN A 12 -22.19 -3.61 -18.76
CA GLN A 12 -22.99 -4.81 -18.88
C GLN A 12 -23.11 -5.54 -17.54
N ASN A 13 -24.33 -6.00 -17.23
CA ASN A 13 -24.56 -6.73 -15.98
C ASN A 13 -24.00 -8.16 -16.07
N PRO A 14 -23.10 -8.58 -15.15
CA PRO A 14 -22.69 -9.97 -15.03
C PRO A 14 -23.89 -10.87 -14.69
N VAL A 15 -23.91 -12.06 -15.26
CA VAL A 15 -24.84 -13.11 -14.84
C VAL A 15 -24.27 -13.73 -13.55
N VAL A 16 -25.09 -13.78 -12.51
CA VAL A 16 -24.68 -14.27 -11.19
C VAL A 16 -25.31 -15.63 -10.94
N TYR A 17 -24.50 -16.58 -10.54
CA TYR A 17 -24.94 -17.89 -10.08
C TYR A 17 -24.48 -18.10 -8.64
N VAL A 18 -25.29 -18.78 -7.85
CA VAL A 18 -24.95 -19.21 -6.50
C VAL A 18 -24.90 -20.74 -6.46
N LYS A 19 -23.84 -21.28 -5.86
CA LYS A 19 -23.74 -22.71 -5.59
C LYS A 19 -24.58 -23.04 -4.36
N ILE A 20 -25.56 -23.92 -4.55
CA ILE A 20 -26.40 -24.42 -3.46
C ILE A 20 -25.62 -25.53 -2.75
N PRO A 21 -25.31 -25.43 -1.45
CA PRO A 21 -24.63 -26.48 -0.73
C PRO A 21 -25.60 -27.66 -0.49
N GLY A 22 -25.37 -28.77 -1.21
CA GLY A 22 -26.14 -30.01 -1.06
C GLY A 22 -27.55 -29.97 -1.63
N SER A 23 -28.28 -31.09 -1.53
CA SER A 23 -29.70 -31.21 -1.93
C SER A 23 -30.66 -30.66 -0.87
N ASP A 24 -30.18 -30.05 0.19
CA ASP A 24 -30.96 -29.56 1.30
C ASP A 24 -31.28 -28.06 1.12
N THR A 25 -32.35 -27.81 0.35
CA THR A 25 -32.88 -26.46 0.14
C THR A 25 -33.48 -25.84 1.40
N SER A 26 -33.63 -26.62 2.49
CA SER A 26 -34.18 -26.14 3.76
C SER A 26 -33.27 -25.18 4.52
N LYS A 27 -31.97 -25.08 4.15
CA LYS A 27 -30.99 -24.14 4.74
C LYS A 27 -30.94 -22.78 4.07
N LEU A 28 -31.70 -22.59 3.02
CA LEU A 28 -31.88 -21.29 2.38
C LEU A 28 -33.12 -20.61 2.99
N ASP A 29 -33.00 -20.19 4.25
CA ASP A 29 -34.04 -19.40 4.89
C ASP A 29 -34.37 -18.18 4.01
N ASP A 30 -35.62 -18.07 3.60
CA ASP A 30 -36.20 -16.98 2.73
C ASP A 30 -35.73 -16.96 1.26
N ALA A 31 -35.15 -18.00 0.70
CA ALA A 31 -34.84 -18.05 -0.73
C ALA A 31 -36.11 -18.39 -1.54
N PHE A 32 -36.49 -17.49 -2.42
CA PHE A 32 -37.56 -17.73 -3.40
C PHE A 32 -36.96 -18.30 -4.68
N PHE A 33 -37.33 -19.56 -5.03
CA PHE A 33 -36.98 -20.22 -6.28
C PHE A 33 -38.20 -20.24 -7.20
N ILE A 34 -38.03 -19.75 -8.42
CA ILE A 34 -39.01 -19.90 -9.50
C ILE A 34 -38.25 -20.37 -10.75
N ASP A 35 -38.62 -21.52 -11.31
CA ASP A 35 -38.03 -22.11 -12.51
C ASP A 35 -36.50 -22.25 -12.47
N GLY A 36 -35.92 -22.61 -11.29
CA GLY A 36 -34.49 -22.75 -11.12
C GLY A 36 -33.71 -21.44 -10.94
N GLU A 37 -34.39 -20.31 -10.83
CA GLU A 37 -33.81 -18.99 -10.55
C GLU A 37 -34.08 -18.58 -9.10
N VAL A 38 -33.06 -17.95 -8.46
CA VAL A 38 -33.17 -17.44 -7.09
C VAL A 38 -33.55 -15.97 -7.10
N TYR A 39 -34.65 -15.64 -6.47
CA TYR A 39 -35.21 -14.29 -6.43
C TYR A 39 -34.78 -13.50 -5.19
N LYS A 40 -34.69 -14.14 -4.04
CA LYS A 40 -34.36 -13.52 -2.77
C LYS A 40 -33.76 -14.58 -1.83
N GLY A 41 -32.80 -14.22 -1.00
CA GLY A 41 -32.22 -15.06 0.04
C GLY A 41 -30.97 -14.44 0.66
N ASP A 42 -30.64 -14.83 1.88
CA ASP A 42 -29.34 -14.52 2.48
C ASP A 42 -28.32 -15.56 2.03
N PHE A 43 -27.39 -15.13 1.20
CA PHE A 43 -26.33 -15.97 0.64
C PHE A 43 -24.96 -15.67 1.27
N SER A 44 -24.94 -15.23 2.51
CA SER A 44 -23.70 -14.85 3.22
C SER A 44 -22.65 -15.96 3.23
N GLU A 45 -23.08 -17.23 3.21
CA GLU A 45 -22.21 -18.40 3.16
C GLU A 45 -22.09 -19.07 1.78
N GLY A 46 -22.77 -18.52 0.76
CA GLY A 46 -22.82 -19.09 -0.59
C GLY A 46 -21.56 -18.79 -1.43
N THR A 47 -21.18 -19.75 -2.29
CA THR A 47 -20.17 -19.51 -3.35
C THR A 47 -20.85 -18.90 -4.56
N TYR A 48 -20.49 -17.65 -4.90
CA TYR A 48 -21.00 -16.96 -6.07
C TYR A 48 -20.09 -17.14 -7.27
N ILE A 49 -20.70 -17.35 -8.44
CA ILE A 49 -20.01 -17.38 -9.73
C ILE A 49 -20.55 -16.22 -10.57
N PHE A 50 -19.65 -15.36 -11.02
CA PHE A 50 -19.99 -14.22 -11.87
C PHE A 50 -19.51 -14.50 -13.30
N LEU A 51 -20.41 -14.46 -14.27
CA LEU A 51 -20.12 -14.67 -15.67
C LEU A 51 -20.46 -13.41 -16.46
N ILE A 52 -19.52 -12.97 -17.31
CA ILE A 52 -19.73 -11.84 -18.21
C ILE A 52 -19.06 -12.10 -19.55
N SER A 53 -19.57 -11.52 -20.64
CA SER A 53 -19.01 -11.65 -21.98
C SER A 53 -19.07 -10.32 -22.69
N ASN A 54 -18.06 -10.02 -23.52
CA ASN A 54 -18.08 -8.88 -24.43
C ASN A 54 -19.18 -8.97 -25.50
N ASN A 55 -19.74 -10.16 -25.72
CA ASN A 55 -20.88 -10.36 -26.61
C ASN A 55 -22.15 -10.50 -25.78
N SER A 56 -23.01 -9.48 -25.81
CA SER A 56 -24.28 -9.42 -25.07
C SER A 56 -25.24 -10.57 -25.38
N ASN A 57 -25.10 -11.20 -26.56
CA ASN A 57 -25.97 -12.29 -26.98
C ASN A 57 -25.42 -13.67 -26.60
N LYS A 58 -24.31 -13.77 -25.90
CA LYS A 58 -23.73 -15.04 -25.51
C LYS A 58 -24.49 -15.63 -24.32
N VAL A 59 -25.16 -16.73 -24.58
CA VAL A 59 -25.83 -17.52 -23.52
C VAL A 59 -24.79 -18.47 -22.92
N PHE A 60 -24.59 -18.38 -21.60
CA PHE A 60 -23.75 -19.31 -20.85
C PHE A 60 -24.55 -20.60 -20.60
N LYS A 61 -24.08 -21.71 -21.19
CA LYS A 61 -24.59 -23.05 -20.85
C LYS A 61 -23.82 -23.57 -19.64
N ILE A 62 -24.51 -23.75 -18.53
CA ILE A 62 -23.95 -24.32 -17.31
C ILE A 62 -24.41 -25.77 -17.23
N ASN A 63 -23.50 -26.65 -16.81
CA ASN A 63 -23.79 -28.07 -16.61
C ASN A 63 -24.67 -28.23 -15.38
N ASP A 64 -25.83 -28.88 -15.53
CA ASP A 64 -26.80 -29.14 -14.45
C ASP A 64 -26.20 -29.92 -13.26
N GLN A 65 -25.08 -30.61 -13.48
CA GLN A 65 -24.36 -31.32 -12.41
C GLN A 65 -23.73 -30.41 -11.35
N LEU A 66 -23.66 -29.09 -11.59
CA LEU A 66 -22.99 -28.16 -10.69
C LEU A 66 -23.89 -27.61 -9.58
N ASN A 67 -25.18 -27.95 -9.55
CA ASN A 67 -26.18 -27.43 -8.59
C ASN A 67 -26.09 -25.89 -8.43
N LEU A 68 -26.11 -25.20 -9.57
CA LEU A 68 -26.01 -23.74 -9.62
C LEU A 68 -27.37 -23.13 -9.93
N ALA A 69 -27.82 -22.21 -9.10
CA ALA A 69 -29.02 -21.42 -9.37
C ALA A 69 -28.64 -20.03 -9.88
N LYS A 70 -29.36 -19.57 -10.92
CA LYS A 70 -29.16 -18.22 -11.48
C LYS A 70 -29.88 -17.19 -10.60
N VAL A 71 -29.17 -16.14 -10.20
CA VAL A 71 -29.76 -15.02 -9.46
C VAL A 71 -30.41 -14.04 -10.43
N LYS A 72 -31.73 -13.89 -10.39
CA LYS A 72 -32.49 -13.07 -11.36
C LYS A 72 -32.39 -11.57 -11.10
N PHE A 73 -32.39 -11.18 -9.85
CA PHE A 73 -32.28 -9.78 -9.45
C PHE A 73 -31.08 -9.57 -8.54
N PHE A 74 -30.04 -8.95 -9.11
CA PHE A 74 -28.92 -8.43 -8.34
C PHE A 74 -29.01 -6.91 -8.37
N ASN A 75 -29.64 -6.33 -7.31
CA ASN A 75 -29.80 -4.89 -7.22
C ASN A 75 -28.48 -4.26 -6.79
N ASP A 76 -27.70 -3.76 -7.76
CA ASP A 76 -26.40 -3.15 -7.48
C ASP A 76 -26.52 -1.77 -6.81
N ASN A 77 -27.69 -1.13 -6.84
CA ASN A 77 -27.94 0.15 -6.18
C ASN A 77 -28.00 0.01 -4.65
N GLU A 78 -28.38 -1.15 -4.13
CA GLU A 78 -28.37 -1.42 -2.69
C GLU A 78 -26.98 -1.77 -2.15
N LEU A 79 -26.05 -2.15 -3.02
CA LEU A 79 -24.68 -2.49 -2.64
C LEU A 79 -23.88 -1.21 -2.41
N LYS A 80 -23.82 -0.75 -1.17
CA LYS A 80 -22.90 0.33 -0.73
C LYS A 80 -21.47 -0.18 -0.65
N VAL A 81 -20.89 -0.61 -1.78
CA VAL A 81 -19.51 -1.12 -1.86
C VAL A 81 -18.66 -0.19 -2.71
N SER A 82 -17.46 0.11 -2.22
CA SER A 82 -16.44 0.80 -2.99
C SER A 82 -15.81 -0.16 -4.00
N LEU A 83 -15.54 0.33 -5.22
CA LEU A 83 -14.82 -0.46 -6.21
C LEU A 83 -13.35 -0.54 -5.82
N SER A 84 -12.80 -1.76 -5.84
CA SER A 84 -11.36 -1.95 -5.77
C SER A 84 -10.70 -1.44 -7.05
N THR A 85 -9.60 -0.72 -6.88
CA THR A 85 -8.77 -0.15 -7.95
C THR A 85 -7.30 -0.40 -7.63
N ASP A 86 -6.40 -0.17 -8.58
CA ASP A 86 -4.96 -0.28 -8.34
C ASP A 86 -4.47 0.65 -7.22
N ASP A 87 -5.13 1.80 -7.06
CA ASP A 87 -4.85 2.70 -5.93
C ASP A 87 -5.51 2.26 -4.62
N TRP A 88 -6.57 1.47 -4.68
CA TRP A 88 -7.29 0.96 -3.52
C TRP A 88 -7.62 -0.53 -3.68
N PRO A 89 -6.63 -1.45 -3.60
CA PRO A 89 -6.79 -2.87 -3.88
C PRO A 89 -7.32 -3.70 -2.70
N PHE A 90 -8.16 -3.13 -1.86
CA PHE A 90 -8.69 -3.79 -0.65
C PHE A 90 -10.00 -4.54 -0.96
N PHE A 91 -9.90 -5.70 -1.62
CA PHE A 91 -11.04 -6.53 -2.02
C PHE A 91 -11.92 -7.01 -0.87
N TYR A 92 -11.35 -7.15 0.33
CA TYR A 92 -12.04 -7.61 1.53
C TYR A 92 -12.78 -6.49 2.27
N MET A 93 -12.61 -5.24 1.85
CA MET A 93 -13.27 -4.09 2.46
C MET A 93 -14.44 -3.64 1.60
N PRO A 94 -15.69 -3.63 2.13
CA PRO A 94 -16.84 -3.18 1.36
C PRO A 94 -16.82 -1.68 1.09
N VAL A 95 -16.24 -0.89 2.01
CA VAL A 95 -16.16 0.57 1.94
C VAL A 95 -14.82 1.08 2.46
N LYS A 96 -14.47 2.31 2.06
CA LYS A 96 -13.27 2.99 2.54
C LYS A 96 -13.46 3.45 3.99
N VAL A 97 -12.93 2.69 4.93
CA VAL A 97 -13.03 2.98 6.38
C VAL A 97 -11.72 2.63 7.09
N TRP A 98 -11.49 3.24 8.23
CA TRP A 98 -10.46 2.78 9.17
C TRP A 98 -11.08 1.73 10.11
N PRO A 99 -10.65 0.46 10.05
CA PRO A 99 -11.13 -0.55 10.99
C PRO A 99 -10.70 -0.18 12.42
N LYS A 100 -11.66 0.06 13.31
CA LYS A 100 -11.39 0.51 14.69
C LYS A 100 -10.47 -0.42 15.46
N SER A 101 -10.61 -1.74 15.26
CA SER A 101 -9.76 -2.75 15.87
C SER A 101 -8.29 -2.60 15.47
N TYR A 102 -8.02 -2.31 14.19
CA TYR A 102 -6.66 -2.11 13.70
C TYR A 102 -6.03 -0.87 14.33
N VAL A 103 -6.75 0.25 14.36
CA VAL A 103 -6.25 1.50 14.96
C VAL A 103 -5.87 1.29 16.42
N VAL A 104 -6.71 0.59 17.20
CA VAL A 104 -6.42 0.31 18.61
C VAL A 104 -5.16 -0.56 18.76
N ILE A 105 -5.05 -1.66 18.00
CA ILE A 105 -3.89 -2.55 18.05
C ILE A 105 -2.61 -1.80 17.68
N LEU A 106 -2.66 -0.97 16.63
CA LEU A 106 -1.50 -0.21 16.17
C LEU A 106 -1.04 0.81 17.21
N ILE A 107 -1.95 1.51 17.88
CA ILE A 107 -1.62 2.42 18.97
C ILE A 107 -0.95 1.65 20.13
N ILE A 108 -1.46 0.48 20.49
CA ILE A 108 -0.86 -0.38 21.53
C ILE A 108 0.57 -0.77 21.12
N ILE A 109 0.77 -1.23 19.89
CA ILE A 109 2.10 -1.60 19.37
C ILE A 109 3.05 -0.41 19.45
N PHE A 110 2.61 0.78 19.03
CA PHE A 110 3.45 2.00 19.09
C PHE A 110 3.84 2.35 20.52
N ILE A 111 2.88 2.35 21.45
CA ILE A 111 3.14 2.65 22.86
C ILE A 111 4.12 1.61 23.45
N CYS A 112 3.92 0.33 23.22
CA CYS A 112 4.82 -0.73 23.69
C CYS A 112 6.23 -0.56 23.12
N SER A 113 6.34 -0.27 21.81
CA SER A 113 7.63 -0.03 21.14
C SER A 113 8.34 1.20 21.71
N PHE A 114 7.60 2.28 21.94
CA PHE A 114 8.13 3.50 22.55
C PHE A 114 8.67 3.24 23.97
N LEU A 115 7.92 2.53 24.82
CA LEU A 115 8.33 2.18 26.16
C LEU A 115 9.55 1.26 26.17
N PHE A 116 9.59 0.28 25.27
CA PHE A 116 10.73 -0.64 25.13
C PHE A 116 12.00 0.10 24.70
N ILE A 117 11.92 0.93 23.67
CA ILE A 117 13.05 1.71 23.16
C ILE A 117 13.52 2.70 24.23
N LYS A 118 12.60 3.40 24.93
CA LYS A 118 12.94 4.30 26.03
C LYS A 118 13.70 3.59 27.15
N LYS A 119 13.35 2.35 27.48
CA LYS A 119 14.02 1.57 28.52
C LYS A 119 15.40 1.09 28.07
N THR A 120 15.56 0.71 26.80
CA THR A 120 16.77 0.04 26.29
C THR A 120 17.84 1.02 25.81
N SER A 121 17.46 2.12 25.16
CA SER A 121 18.40 3.04 24.47
C SER A 121 18.73 4.30 25.24
N SER A 122 18.41 4.42 26.53
CA SER A 122 18.64 5.64 27.34
C SER A 122 18.10 6.91 26.66
N LEU A 123 17.00 6.78 25.93
CA LEU A 123 16.33 7.89 25.25
C LEU A 123 15.89 8.94 26.28
N ASN A 124 16.71 9.97 26.44
CA ASN A 124 16.35 11.13 27.22
C ASN A 124 15.79 12.21 26.28
N ARG A 125 14.88 13.03 26.75
CA ARG A 125 14.22 14.10 25.96
C ARG A 125 15.23 15.01 25.24
N LYS A 126 16.45 15.13 25.78
CA LYS A 126 17.57 15.93 25.21
C LYS A 126 18.28 15.26 24.03
N ASN A 127 18.15 13.93 23.87
CA ASN A 127 18.94 13.17 22.90
C ASN A 127 18.09 12.59 21.77
N PHE A 128 16.75 12.71 21.81
CA PHE A 128 15.87 12.22 20.75
C PHE A 128 16.09 12.98 19.43
N SER A 129 16.41 12.23 18.35
CA SER A 129 16.61 12.82 17.02
C SER A 129 15.30 12.87 16.26
N ILE A 130 14.66 14.07 16.27
CA ILE A 130 13.40 14.31 15.52
C ILE A 130 13.61 14.04 14.02
N THR A 131 14.74 14.46 13.47
CA THR A 131 15.08 14.26 12.06
C THR A 131 15.12 12.77 11.72
N CYS A 132 15.87 11.97 12.49
CA CYS A 132 15.97 10.52 12.26
C CYS A 132 14.61 9.83 12.41
N PHE A 133 13.76 10.29 13.33
CA PHE A 133 12.40 9.79 13.48
C PHE A 133 11.57 10.01 12.21
N PHE A 134 11.54 11.21 11.67
CA PHE A 134 10.77 11.51 10.47
C PHE A 134 11.38 10.89 9.20
N LEU A 135 12.70 10.72 9.15
CA LEU A 135 13.35 9.96 8.08
C LEU A 135 12.92 8.49 8.10
N GLY A 136 12.87 7.87 9.27
CA GLY A 136 12.36 6.49 9.42
C GLY A 136 10.89 6.35 9.03
N ALA A 137 10.05 7.30 9.45
CA ALA A 137 8.63 7.30 9.10
C ALA A 137 8.42 7.43 7.58
N GLY A 138 9.11 8.37 6.93
CA GLY A 138 9.05 8.56 5.49
C GLY A 138 9.58 7.35 4.72
N PHE A 139 10.70 6.75 5.20
CA PHE A 139 11.27 5.54 4.58
C PHE A 139 10.26 4.41 4.55
N MET A 140 9.62 4.09 5.67
CA MET A 140 8.62 3.02 5.76
C MET A 140 7.45 3.22 4.79
N LEU A 141 6.92 4.46 4.70
CA LEU A 141 5.83 4.79 3.79
C LEU A 141 6.20 4.55 2.31
N ILE A 142 7.41 4.93 1.91
CA ILE A 142 7.87 4.80 0.52
C ILE A 142 8.25 3.36 0.19
N GLU A 143 8.84 2.64 1.15
CA GLU A 143 9.12 1.21 1.01
C GLU A 143 7.85 0.41 0.75
N THR A 144 6.82 0.60 1.58
CA THR A 144 5.52 -0.05 1.42
C THR A 144 4.88 0.31 0.07
N LYS A 145 4.94 1.60 -0.31
CA LYS A 145 4.41 2.03 -1.62
C LYS A 145 5.15 1.34 -2.77
N GLY A 146 6.48 1.28 -2.72
CA GLY A 146 7.30 0.60 -3.73
C GLY A 146 6.94 -0.88 -3.87
N ILE A 147 6.84 -1.61 -2.76
CA ILE A 147 6.47 -3.03 -2.74
C ILE A 147 5.07 -3.24 -3.35
N THR A 148 4.10 -2.42 -2.94
CA THR A 148 2.71 -2.54 -3.41
C THR A 148 2.60 -2.26 -4.92
N GLU A 149 3.24 -1.23 -5.42
CA GLU A 149 3.24 -0.86 -6.84
C GLU A 149 3.86 -1.95 -7.71
N MET A 150 5.00 -2.49 -7.25
CA MET A 150 5.65 -3.60 -7.94
C MET A 150 4.78 -4.86 -7.94
N ALA A 151 4.08 -5.14 -6.83
CA ALA A 151 3.16 -6.27 -6.75
C ALA A 151 1.97 -6.13 -7.71
N LEU A 152 1.47 -4.91 -7.93
CA LEU A 152 0.41 -4.63 -8.90
C LEU A 152 0.88 -4.82 -10.36
N ILE A 153 2.13 -4.43 -10.68
CA ILE A 153 2.68 -4.51 -12.04
C ILE A 153 3.08 -5.94 -12.40
N TYR A 154 3.69 -6.68 -11.49
CA TYR A 154 4.29 -8.00 -11.77
C TYR A 154 3.56 -9.17 -11.11
N GLY A 155 2.51 -8.92 -10.32
CA GLY A 155 1.86 -9.89 -9.47
C GLY A 155 2.55 -10.04 -8.12
N SER A 156 1.79 -10.49 -7.10
CA SER A 156 2.31 -10.68 -5.74
C SER A 156 3.00 -12.03 -5.57
N THR A 157 4.14 -12.20 -6.23
CA THR A 157 4.98 -13.38 -6.09
C THR A 157 6.19 -13.09 -5.19
N TRP A 158 6.71 -14.13 -4.51
CA TRP A 158 7.93 -14.00 -3.72
C TRP A 158 9.12 -13.47 -4.54
N PHE A 159 9.16 -13.77 -5.83
CA PHE A 159 10.20 -13.30 -6.76
C PHE A 159 10.18 -11.77 -6.91
N VAL A 160 8.99 -11.17 -7.04
CA VAL A 160 8.82 -9.73 -7.14
C VAL A 160 9.25 -9.05 -5.84
N ILE A 161 8.83 -9.60 -4.69
CA ILE A 161 9.24 -9.08 -3.37
C ILE A 161 10.76 -9.12 -3.23
N THR A 162 11.41 -10.22 -3.65
CA THR A 162 12.87 -10.35 -3.60
C THR A 162 13.58 -9.30 -4.46
N ILE A 163 13.09 -9.03 -5.67
CA ILE A 163 13.64 -7.99 -6.55
C ILE A 163 13.51 -6.62 -5.89
N VAL A 164 12.33 -6.28 -5.39
CA VAL A 164 12.09 -4.97 -4.75
C VAL A 164 13.00 -4.77 -3.55
N ILE A 165 13.05 -5.74 -2.64
CA ILE A 165 13.92 -5.68 -1.46
C ILE A 165 15.38 -5.59 -1.88
N GLY A 166 15.80 -6.34 -2.91
CA GLY A 166 17.14 -6.27 -3.47
C GLY A 166 17.51 -4.87 -3.98
N PHE A 167 16.61 -4.22 -4.72
CA PHE A 167 16.81 -2.83 -5.16
C PHE A 167 16.83 -1.84 -4.00
N ILE A 168 15.97 -2.00 -2.99
CA ILE A 168 15.95 -1.17 -1.78
C ILE A 168 17.30 -1.26 -1.05
N LEU A 169 17.79 -2.47 -0.82
CA LEU A 169 19.09 -2.69 -0.17
C LEU A 169 20.25 -2.15 -1.01
N LEU A 170 20.22 -2.33 -2.33
CA LEU A 170 21.21 -1.76 -3.24
C LEU A 170 21.24 -0.23 -3.16
N MET A 171 20.08 0.42 -3.21
CA MET A 171 19.98 1.87 -3.11
C MET A 171 20.45 2.39 -1.75
N ALA A 172 20.11 1.72 -0.66
CA ALA A 172 20.60 2.06 0.67
C ALA A 172 22.12 1.89 0.78
N PHE A 173 22.69 0.82 0.20
CA PHE A 173 24.13 0.60 0.15
C PHE A 173 24.86 1.70 -0.65
N LEU A 174 24.36 2.04 -1.85
CA LEU A 174 24.94 3.09 -2.69
C LEU A 174 24.87 4.47 -2.00
N ALA A 175 23.78 4.76 -1.29
CA ALA A 175 23.63 5.97 -0.51
C ALA A 175 24.71 6.08 0.59
N ASN A 176 24.91 5.01 1.37
CA ASN A 176 25.95 4.96 2.39
C ASN A 176 27.36 5.13 1.79
N LEU A 177 27.64 4.43 0.69
CA LEU A 177 28.94 4.51 0.00
C LEU A 177 29.23 5.93 -0.47
N LEU A 178 28.23 6.64 -1.01
CA LEU A 178 28.38 8.02 -1.48
C LEU A 178 28.68 8.99 -0.34
N ILE A 179 28.02 8.86 0.80
CA ILE A 179 28.30 9.74 1.97
C ILE A 179 29.68 9.44 2.57
N ILE A 180 30.12 8.19 2.62
CA ILE A 180 31.45 7.84 3.09
C ILE A 180 32.54 8.47 2.18
N ARG A 181 32.33 8.46 0.87
CA ARG A 181 33.30 9.04 -0.10
C ARG A 181 33.22 10.56 -0.18
N ASN A 182 32.03 11.14 -0.07
CA ASN A 182 31.80 12.57 -0.27
C ASN A 182 30.83 13.15 0.77
N GLY A 183 31.29 13.18 2.02
CA GLY A 183 30.51 13.68 3.16
C GLY A 183 30.18 15.18 3.15
N GLN A 184 30.68 15.95 2.17
CA GLN A 184 30.48 17.40 2.07
C GLN A 184 29.18 17.79 1.37
N ILE A 185 28.38 16.83 0.87
CA ILE A 185 27.10 17.12 0.22
C ILE A 185 26.17 17.83 1.21
N LYS A 186 25.64 19.00 0.82
CA LYS A 186 24.70 19.78 1.65
C LYS A 186 23.38 19.04 1.81
N SER A 187 22.83 19.01 3.03
CA SER A 187 21.51 18.40 3.30
C SER A 187 20.42 18.98 2.41
N SER A 188 20.44 20.29 2.14
CA SER A 188 19.46 20.94 1.26
C SER A 188 19.39 20.34 -0.14
N ILE A 189 20.53 19.95 -0.72
CA ILE A 189 20.61 19.32 -2.04
C ILE A 189 20.00 17.91 -1.97
N ILE A 190 20.31 17.14 -0.94
CA ILE A 190 19.79 15.78 -0.74
C ILE A 190 18.27 15.83 -0.62
N TYR A 191 17.72 16.70 0.23
CA TYR A 191 16.29 16.82 0.43
C TYR A 191 15.56 17.39 -0.80
N PHE A 192 16.20 18.27 -1.58
CA PHE A 192 15.64 18.74 -2.85
C PHE A 192 15.43 17.57 -3.82
N PHE A 193 16.45 16.73 -4.02
CA PHE A 193 16.34 15.57 -4.89
C PHE A 193 15.39 14.49 -4.32
N LEU A 194 15.36 14.32 -3.01
CA LEU A 194 14.42 13.43 -2.33
C LEU A 194 12.98 13.82 -2.64
N ILE A 195 12.61 15.09 -2.40
CA ILE A 195 11.24 15.56 -2.64
C ILE A 195 10.91 15.55 -4.13
N SER A 196 11.85 15.95 -5.00
CA SER A 196 11.68 15.89 -6.45
C SER A 196 11.43 14.45 -6.95
N SER A 197 12.17 13.47 -6.41
CA SER A 197 11.97 12.06 -6.76
C SER A 197 10.64 11.50 -6.27
N LEU A 198 10.15 11.96 -5.10
CA LEU A 198 8.83 11.59 -4.59
C LEU A 198 7.69 12.19 -5.43
N LEU A 199 7.81 13.45 -5.82
CA LEU A 199 6.85 14.09 -6.73
C LEU A 199 6.84 13.38 -8.08
N PHE A 200 8.01 13.05 -8.61
CA PHE A 200 8.12 12.27 -9.84
C PHE A 200 7.46 10.88 -9.69
N GLY A 201 7.73 10.17 -8.60
CA GLY A 201 7.08 8.89 -8.28
C GLY A 201 5.56 9.01 -8.18
N TYR A 202 5.06 10.08 -7.55
CA TYR A 202 3.62 10.35 -7.48
C TYR A 202 3.01 10.52 -8.88
N TYR A 203 3.61 11.33 -9.75
CA TYR A 203 3.14 11.49 -11.14
C TYR A 203 3.28 10.22 -11.96
N PHE A 204 4.32 9.43 -11.71
CA PHE A 204 4.57 8.16 -12.40
C PHE A 204 3.44 7.15 -12.16
N THR A 205 2.74 7.20 -11.02
CA THR A 205 1.58 6.32 -10.73
C THR A 205 0.39 6.53 -11.66
N PHE A 206 0.36 7.60 -12.45
CA PHE A 206 -0.71 7.86 -13.44
C PHE A 206 -0.35 7.39 -14.85
N VAL A 207 0.86 6.86 -15.04
CA VAL A 207 1.32 6.36 -16.34
C VAL A 207 0.72 4.97 -16.59
N ASP A 208 0.14 4.78 -17.77
CA ASP A 208 -0.33 3.47 -18.20
C ASP A 208 0.83 2.63 -18.74
N PHE A 209 1.13 1.55 -18.07
CA PHE A 209 2.24 0.65 -18.40
C PHE A 209 1.89 -0.41 -19.45
N SER A 210 0.63 -0.50 -19.89
CA SER A 210 0.18 -1.53 -20.85
C SER A 210 0.91 -1.47 -22.18
N SER A 211 1.41 -0.30 -22.57
CA SER A 211 2.11 -0.05 -23.84
C SER A 211 3.62 -0.31 -23.81
N PHE A 212 4.20 -0.59 -22.63
CA PHE A 212 5.65 -0.75 -22.48
C PHE A 212 6.08 -2.21 -22.67
N SER A 213 7.29 -2.42 -23.22
CA SER A 213 7.85 -3.77 -23.33
C SER A 213 8.14 -4.36 -21.94
N SER A 214 7.98 -5.68 -21.82
CA SER A 214 8.19 -6.42 -20.56
C SER A 214 9.59 -6.22 -19.95
N ILE A 215 10.64 -6.03 -20.77
CA ILE A 215 12.02 -5.82 -20.32
C ILE A 215 12.16 -4.43 -19.69
N VAL A 216 11.61 -3.40 -20.35
CA VAL A 216 11.62 -2.01 -19.85
C VAL A 216 10.95 -1.94 -18.48
N LEU A 217 9.77 -2.55 -18.35
CA LEU A 217 9.06 -2.60 -17.08
C LEU A 217 9.92 -3.25 -15.99
N LYS A 218 10.51 -4.42 -16.25
CA LYS A 218 11.25 -5.18 -15.25
C LYS A 218 12.52 -4.51 -14.72
N ILE A 219 13.10 -3.55 -15.42
CA ILE A 219 14.33 -2.88 -15.02
C ILE A 219 14.06 -1.43 -14.61
N ILE A 220 13.35 -0.67 -15.43
CA ILE A 220 13.17 0.77 -15.23
C ILE A 220 12.23 1.07 -14.07
N VAL A 221 11.13 0.34 -13.95
CA VAL A 221 10.16 0.59 -12.88
C VAL A 221 10.74 0.38 -11.49
N PRO A 222 11.46 -0.74 -11.18
CA PRO A 222 12.11 -0.88 -9.87
C PRO A 222 13.10 0.26 -9.55
N VAL A 223 13.87 0.68 -10.54
CA VAL A 223 14.82 1.81 -10.36
C VAL A 223 14.06 3.08 -10.00
N ILE A 224 13.04 3.46 -10.77
CA ILE A 224 12.25 4.67 -10.52
C ILE A 224 11.60 4.64 -9.15
N LEU A 225 10.99 3.53 -8.77
CA LEU A 225 10.31 3.38 -7.48
C LEU A 225 11.27 3.39 -6.28
N THR A 226 12.54 3.00 -6.49
CA THR A 226 13.54 2.96 -5.41
C THR A 226 14.47 4.18 -5.36
N ILE A 227 14.45 5.08 -6.36
CA ILE A 227 15.20 6.35 -6.33
C ILE A 227 14.92 7.18 -5.06
N PRO A 228 13.66 7.37 -4.60
CA PRO A 228 13.41 8.09 -3.36
C PRO A 228 14.10 7.46 -2.15
N ILE A 229 14.20 6.12 -2.12
CA ILE A 229 14.90 5.37 -1.06
C ILE A 229 16.40 5.67 -1.06
N PHE A 230 17.02 5.80 -2.23
CA PHE A 230 18.40 6.23 -2.34
C PHE A 230 18.62 7.60 -1.70
N PHE A 231 17.81 8.61 -2.04
CA PHE A 231 17.95 9.94 -1.48
C PHE A 231 17.61 10.00 0.00
N SER A 232 16.61 9.22 0.46
CA SER A 232 16.30 9.12 1.89
C SER A 232 17.45 8.45 2.69
N GLY A 233 18.09 7.45 2.09
CA GLY A 233 19.30 6.82 2.62
C GLY A 233 20.47 7.81 2.73
N LEU A 234 20.66 8.67 1.70
CA LEU A 234 21.65 9.77 1.76
C LEU A 234 21.35 10.73 2.91
N ALA A 235 20.08 11.16 3.06
CA ALA A 235 19.66 12.05 4.14
C ALA A 235 19.92 11.42 5.52
N PHE A 236 19.56 10.15 5.69
CA PHE A 236 19.78 9.43 6.94
C PHE A 236 21.28 9.25 7.25
N SER A 237 22.08 8.81 6.28
CA SER A 237 23.53 8.62 6.45
C SER A 237 24.24 9.94 6.77
N LYS A 238 23.81 11.02 6.11
CA LYS A 238 24.33 12.37 6.39
C LYS A 238 24.00 12.81 7.82
N GLU A 239 22.74 12.67 8.25
CA GLU A 239 22.33 13.05 9.60
C GLU A 239 23.02 12.18 10.65
N LEU A 240 23.16 10.87 10.41
CA LEU A 240 23.85 9.94 11.27
C LEU A 240 25.33 10.29 11.45
N SER A 241 25.98 10.76 10.39
CA SER A 241 27.41 11.19 10.45
C SER A 241 27.62 12.43 11.32
N MET A 242 26.59 13.22 11.56
CA MET A 242 26.63 14.41 12.42
C MET A 242 26.13 14.15 13.85
N GLU A 243 25.68 12.91 14.13
CA GLU A 243 25.14 12.54 15.45
C GLU A 243 26.25 12.08 16.41
N ASN A 244 26.27 12.68 17.62
CA ASN A 244 27.20 12.25 18.67
C ASN A 244 26.80 10.90 19.29
N TYR A 245 25.51 10.59 19.28
CA TYR A 245 24.91 9.39 19.88
C TYR A 245 24.22 8.54 18.82
N VAL A 246 24.99 7.77 18.07
CA VAL A 246 24.51 6.91 16.97
C VAL A 246 23.37 5.98 17.40
N GLY A 247 23.47 5.37 18.60
CA GLY A 247 22.42 4.49 19.13
C GLY A 247 21.06 5.18 19.32
N VAL A 248 21.09 6.47 19.72
CA VAL A 248 19.84 7.26 19.87
C VAL A 248 19.23 7.62 18.51
N ALA A 249 20.09 7.97 17.53
CA ALA A 249 19.64 8.24 16.17
C ALA A 249 18.97 7.03 15.54
N LEU A 250 19.61 5.85 15.66
CA LEU A 250 19.06 4.57 15.18
C LEU A 250 17.74 4.22 15.89
N SER A 251 17.70 4.36 17.21
CA SER A 251 16.46 4.10 17.99
C SER A 251 15.33 5.04 17.60
N SER A 252 15.64 6.33 17.36
CA SER A 252 14.67 7.31 16.88
C SER A 252 14.15 6.96 15.48
N ASN A 253 15.03 6.48 14.60
CA ASN A 253 14.68 6.06 13.24
C ASN A 253 13.77 4.82 13.24
N ILE A 254 14.09 3.81 14.07
CA ILE A 254 13.24 2.60 14.23
C ILE A 254 11.85 2.98 14.76
N LEU A 255 11.79 3.86 15.76
CA LEU A 255 10.49 4.33 16.27
C LEU A 255 9.71 5.11 15.20
N GLY A 256 10.43 5.89 14.39
CA GLY A 256 9.87 6.56 13.22
C GLY A 256 9.32 5.58 12.19
N ALA A 257 10.03 4.50 11.89
CA ALA A 257 9.56 3.47 10.97
C ALA A 257 8.27 2.79 11.47
N ILE A 258 8.20 2.48 12.78
CA ILE A 258 6.97 1.96 13.40
C ILE A 258 5.82 2.97 13.25
N PHE A 259 6.08 4.26 13.50
CA PHE A 259 5.11 5.33 13.30
C PHE A 259 4.67 5.47 11.84
N GLY A 260 5.62 5.35 10.89
CA GLY A 260 5.33 5.31 9.45
C GLY A 260 4.40 4.17 9.07
N GLY A 261 4.63 2.96 9.61
CA GLY A 261 3.74 1.82 9.44
C GLY A 261 2.32 2.05 10.01
N LEU A 262 2.18 2.82 11.11
CA LEU A 262 0.86 3.24 11.58
C LEU A 262 0.16 4.18 10.59
N ILE A 263 0.91 5.16 10.07
CA ILE A 263 0.39 6.15 9.13
C ILE A 263 0.04 5.50 7.77
N GLU A 264 0.73 4.44 7.37
CA GLU A 264 0.44 3.68 6.16
C GLU A 264 -1.02 3.22 6.08
N TYR A 265 -1.65 2.88 7.21
CA TYR A 265 -3.06 2.48 7.24
C TYR A 265 -4.04 3.57 6.76
N ASN A 266 -3.59 4.81 6.58
CA ASN A 266 -4.37 5.82 5.88
C ASN A 266 -4.62 5.45 4.41
N SER A 267 -3.81 4.57 3.82
CA SER A 267 -4.04 4.03 2.48
C SER A 267 -5.37 3.28 2.36
N MET A 268 -5.89 2.69 3.43
CA MET A 268 -7.21 2.05 3.47
C MET A 268 -8.36 3.02 3.19
N TYR A 269 -8.17 4.30 3.51
CA TYR A 269 -9.16 5.34 3.28
C TYR A 269 -8.86 6.17 2.02
N PHE A 270 -7.62 6.67 1.90
CA PHE A 270 -7.22 7.59 0.82
C PHE A 270 -6.63 6.90 -0.42
N GLY A 271 -6.29 5.62 -0.33
CA GLY A 271 -5.56 4.89 -1.37
C GLY A 271 -4.04 4.98 -1.23
N PHE A 272 -3.33 4.11 -1.95
CA PHE A 272 -1.86 4.00 -1.85
C PHE A 272 -1.10 5.20 -2.42
N LYS A 273 -1.68 5.97 -3.34
CA LYS A 273 -1.06 7.21 -3.85
C LYS A 273 -0.84 8.25 -2.76
N SER A 274 -1.69 8.26 -1.73
CA SER A 274 -1.57 9.16 -0.59
C SER A 274 -0.27 8.97 0.19
N LEU A 275 0.36 7.78 0.12
CA LEU A 275 1.61 7.48 0.82
C LEU A 275 2.78 8.35 0.31
N TYR A 276 2.80 8.73 -0.97
CA TYR A 276 3.79 9.68 -1.49
C TYR A 276 3.64 11.06 -0.83
N LEU A 277 2.40 11.55 -0.73
CA LEU A 277 2.12 12.86 -0.11
C LEU A 277 2.47 12.86 1.39
N LEU A 278 2.10 11.79 2.10
CA LEU A 278 2.47 11.59 3.50
C LEU A 278 3.99 11.49 3.67
N GLY A 279 4.68 10.75 2.79
CA GLY A 279 6.13 10.67 2.76
C GLY A 279 6.79 12.04 2.57
N ILE A 280 6.30 12.86 1.63
CA ILE A 280 6.78 14.23 1.43
C ILE A 280 6.64 15.06 2.71
N ILE A 281 5.49 14.99 3.38
CA ILE A 281 5.26 15.71 4.65
C ILE A 281 6.28 15.26 5.71
N MET A 282 6.51 13.94 5.87
CA MET A 282 7.47 13.42 6.84
C MET A 282 8.89 13.92 6.54
N TYR A 283 9.31 13.89 5.28
CA TYR A 283 10.66 14.35 4.89
C TYR A 283 10.81 15.86 4.99
N LEU A 284 9.77 16.65 4.72
CA LEU A 284 9.81 18.11 4.93
C LEU A 284 9.97 18.45 6.41
N ILE A 285 9.25 17.78 7.30
CA ILE A 285 9.41 17.95 8.74
C ILE A 285 10.85 17.54 9.15
N GLY A 286 11.33 16.38 8.66
CA GLY A 286 12.71 15.95 8.87
C GLY A 286 13.73 16.99 8.45
N TYR A 287 13.54 17.62 7.29
CA TYR A 287 14.43 18.68 6.79
C TYR A 287 14.44 19.92 7.69
N ILE A 288 13.29 20.38 8.15
CA ILE A 288 13.18 21.55 9.04
C ILE A 288 14.00 21.32 10.32
N PHE A 289 13.98 20.10 10.85
CA PHE A 289 14.67 19.74 12.09
C PHE A 289 16.11 19.23 11.88
N SER A 290 16.63 19.20 10.64
CA SER A 290 17.98 18.69 10.35
C SER A 290 19.05 19.55 11.05
N LYS A 291 20.14 18.91 11.46
CA LYS A 291 21.22 19.58 12.19
C LYS A 291 21.88 20.70 11.39
N GLU A 292 22.05 20.52 10.09
CA GLU A 292 22.63 21.53 9.22
C GLU A 292 21.78 22.81 9.17
N ASN A 293 20.44 22.68 9.21
CA ASN A 293 19.54 23.84 9.26
C ASN A 293 19.51 24.49 10.64
N LYS A 294 19.60 23.72 11.73
CA LYS A 294 19.70 24.28 13.08
C LYS A 294 20.94 25.13 13.27
N ILE A 295 22.08 24.68 12.72
CA ILE A 295 23.35 25.47 12.80
C ILE A 295 23.25 26.79 12.05
N LYS A 296 22.42 26.89 11.01
CA LYS A 296 22.20 28.13 10.24
C LYS A 296 21.23 29.11 10.89
N LEU A 297 20.39 28.66 11.82
CA LEU A 297 19.39 29.46 12.51
C LEU A 297 19.91 30.09 13.82
N PHE A 298 21.10 29.71 14.28
CA PHE A 298 21.85 30.29 15.40
C PHE A 298 23.19 30.84 14.92
#